data_382c49eb5d994842be5bb4ebe50ac9b1
#
_entry.id   382c49eb5d994842be5bb4ebe50ac9b1
#
_cell.length_a   1.000
_cell.length_b   1.000
_cell.length_c   1.000
_cell.angle_alpha   90.00
_cell.angle_beta   90.00
_cell.angle_gamma   90.00
#
_symmetry.space_group_name_H-M   'P 1'
#
loop_
_entity.id
_entity.type
_entity.pdbx_description
1 polymer ?
#
loop_
_entity_poly.entity_id
_entity_poly.type
_entity_poly.pdbx_seq_one_letter_code
_entity_poly.pdbx_strand_id
1 'polypeptide(L)'
;MGLLLLFLFGAMGVSFLCSVLESVLMSTSLSYINLREEEGYRPAKLMSKYKDDTSRPLAAILSLNTIANTIGAAGVGMQVVALGYGKWFGLVSALTTILILFFGEIIPKVIGTTYWRELMGFTARTIHALIFLLYPLVWLVVLISRMVPDNEDEPSVSREEVLSMVNMGEEEGVVDEDENKIFSNLMRLDSIHAYDVMTPRVVAKIAPENMTLRAYYDNDEYDHFSRIPLYKPESPEYITGYVLRNDALEDLTEDHFRKTLGSIKRSLPAFDQDLTLGTIFDSMLKQKSQIAQVIDEYGMFVGILTLEDIIETIFGLEIIDENDTVIDMQQYARERWEQRQKKYKKLTVNTDSEPTVNRQSTDGQSQGKSNVNETEKQHTDRE
;
A
#
# COMPACT_ATOMS: atom_id res chain seq x y z
N MET A 1 -1.26 7.79 -64.39
CA MET A 1 -1.57 8.72 -63.30
C MET A 1 -2.59 8.15 -62.33
N GLY A 2 -3.78 7.67 -62.80
CA GLY A 2 -4.79 7.11 -61.89
C GLY A 2 -4.29 5.96 -61.02
N LEU A 3 -3.48 5.04 -61.59
CA LEU A 3 -2.93 3.88 -60.87
C LEU A 3 -1.92 4.32 -59.78
N LEU A 4 -1.13 5.37 -60.05
CA LEU A 4 -0.22 5.96 -59.06
C LEU A 4 -0.99 6.50 -57.86
N LEU A 5 -2.07 7.28 -58.09
CA LEU A 5 -2.94 7.81 -57.04
C LEU A 5 -3.64 6.69 -56.28
N LEU A 6 -4.05 5.60 -56.95
CA LEU A 6 -4.64 4.44 -56.30
C LEU A 6 -3.67 3.77 -55.31
N PHE A 7 -2.40 3.56 -55.72
CA PHE A 7 -1.40 3.00 -54.82
C PHE A 7 -1.10 3.93 -53.63
N LEU A 8 -0.96 5.24 -53.87
CA LEU A 8 -0.68 6.23 -52.84
C LEU A 8 -1.83 6.32 -51.80
N PHE A 9 -3.05 6.61 -52.28
CA PHE A 9 -4.19 6.79 -51.41
C PHE A 9 -4.66 5.48 -50.79
N GLY A 10 -4.51 4.34 -51.47
CA GLY A 10 -4.80 3.02 -50.95
C GLY A 10 -3.88 2.67 -49.77
N ALA A 11 -2.56 2.83 -49.96
CA ALA A 11 -1.61 2.60 -48.86
C ALA A 11 -1.83 3.56 -47.69
N MET A 12 -2.00 4.85 -47.97
CA MET A 12 -2.24 5.87 -46.95
C MET A 12 -3.52 5.62 -46.19
N GLY A 13 -4.62 5.18 -46.82
CA GLY A 13 -5.89 4.87 -46.15
C GLY A 13 -5.81 3.63 -45.29
N VAL A 14 -5.13 2.57 -45.73
CA VAL A 14 -4.90 1.37 -44.92
C VAL A 14 -3.97 1.68 -43.75
N SER A 15 -2.88 2.41 -43.99
CA SER A 15 -1.97 2.85 -42.92
C SER A 15 -2.66 3.72 -41.88
N PHE A 16 -3.51 4.67 -42.31
CA PHE A 16 -4.34 5.50 -41.46
C PHE A 16 -5.21 4.64 -40.54
N LEU A 17 -5.95 3.68 -41.13
CA LEU A 17 -6.80 2.78 -40.35
C LEU A 17 -6.00 1.98 -39.31
N CYS A 18 -4.88 1.36 -39.74
CA CYS A 18 -4.03 0.58 -38.85
C CYS A 18 -3.49 1.42 -37.67
N SER A 19 -3.05 2.66 -37.94
CA SER A 19 -2.51 3.57 -36.93
C SER A 19 -3.57 4.03 -35.92
N VAL A 20 -4.81 4.25 -36.37
CA VAL A 20 -5.94 4.54 -35.46
C VAL A 20 -6.22 3.32 -34.58
N LEU A 21 -6.33 2.12 -35.16
CA LEU A 21 -6.62 0.89 -34.40
C LEU A 21 -5.55 0.61 -33.35
N GLU A 22 -4.26 0.76 -33.71
CA GLU A 22 -3.15 0.61 -32.77
C GLU A 22 -3.25 1.58 -31.59
N SER A 23 -3.43 2.88 -31.91
CA SER A 23 -3.49 3.93 -30.89
C SER A 23 -4.68 3.77 -29.94
N VAL A 24 -5.86 3.43 -30.47
CA VAL A 24 -7.05 3.16 -29.65
C VAL A 24 -6.84 1.94 -28.77
N LEU A 25 -6.30 0.84 -29.32
CA LEU A 25 -6.00 -0.37 -28.54
C LEU A 25 -5.07 -0.06 -27.36
N MET A 26 -4.01 0.69 -27.61
CA MET A 26 -3.02 1.02 -26.56
C MET A 26 -3.56 2.01 -25.53
N SER A 27 -4.31 3.03 -25.96
CA SER A 27 -4.84 4.09 -25.09
C SER A 27 -6.07 3.68 -24.27
N THR A 28 -6.77 2.60 -24.64
CA THR A 28 -7.95 2.16 -23.91
C THR A 28 -7.55 1.61 -22.53
N SER A 29 -8.08 2.18 -21.44
CA SER A 29 -7.81 1.73 -20.07
C SER A 29 -8.63 0.49 -19.71
N LEU A 30 -8.08 -0.39 -18.87
CA LEU A 30 -8.77 -1.58 -18.36
C LEU A 30 -10.00 -1.20 -17.52
N SER A 31 -9.90 -0.15 -16.71
CA SER A 31 -11.02 0.34 -15.90
C SER A 31 -12.22 0.74 -16.76
N TYR A 32 -12.00 1.43 -17.88
CA TYR A 32 -13.07 1.79 -18.81
C TYR A 32 -13.68 0.58 -19.52
N ILE A 33 -12.85 -0.39 -19.89
CA ILE A 33 -13.30 -1.65 -20.50
C ILE A 33 -14.25 -2.39 -19.53
N ASN A 34 -13.82 -2.56 -18.27
CA ASN A 34 -14.60 -3.24 -17.24
C ASN A 34 -15.95 -2.54 -16.99
N LEU A 35 -15.94 -1.22 -16.85
CA LEU A 35 -17.15 -0.42 -16.71
C LEU A 35 -18.12 -0.66 -17.87
N ARG A 36 -17.63 -0.63 -19.10
CA ARG A 36 -18.48 -0.85 -20.31
C ARG A 36 -18.91 -2.31 -20.46
N GLU A 37 -18.16 -3.26 -19.95
CA GLU A 37 -18.54 -4.68 -19.91
C GLU A 37 -19.69 -4.92 -18.93
N GLU A 38 -19.65 -4.30 -17.74
CA GLU A 38 -20.75 -4.31 -16.76
C GLU A 38 -22.04 -3.69 -17.31
N GLU A 39 -21.94 -2.64 -18.14
CA GLU A 39 -23.06 -2.06 -18.87
C GLU A 39 -23.63 -2.97 -19.99
N GLY A 40 -23.00 -4.11 -20.23
CA GLY A 40 -23.43 -5.08 -21.26
C GLY A 40 -22.98 -4.71 -22.69
N TYR A 41 -22.01 -3.82 -22.85
CA TYR A 41 -21.52 -3.41 -24.17
C TYR A 41 -20.61 -4.48 -24.81
N ARG A 42 -21.17 -5.28 -25.73
CA ARG A 42 -20.51 -6.45 -26.33
C ARG A 42 -19.09 -6.20 -26.88
N PRO A 43 -18.76 -5.06 -27.53
CA PRO A 43 -17.39 -4.80 -27.99
C PRO A 43 -16.38 -4.66 -26.87
N ALA A 44 -16.79 -4.30 -25.63
CA ALA A 44 -15.89 -4.22 -24.49
C ALA A 44 -15.30 -5.58 -24.16
N LYS A 45 -16.11 -6.65 -24.21
CA LYS A 45 -15.62 -8.02 -24.02
C LYS A 45 -14.55 -8.46 -25.04
N LEU A 46 -14.67 -8.00 -26.29
CA LEU A 46 -13.64 -8.25 -27.30
C LEU A 46 -12.36 -7.44 -26.99
N MET A 47 -12.53 -6.18 -26.56
CA MET A 47 -11.41 -5.31 -26.23
C MET A 47 -10.67 -5.83 -24.99
N SER A 48 -11.37 -6.32 -23.94
CA SER A 48 -10.78 -6.98 -22.79
C SER A 48 -9.86 -8.12 -23.21
N LYS A 49 -10.40 -9.05 -24.03
CA LYS A 49 -9.60 -10.15 -24.56
C LYS A 49 -8.35 -9.73 -25.33
N TYR A 50 -8.41 -8.57 -26.03
CA TYR A 50 -7.26 -8.05 -26.79
C TYR A 50 -6.29 -7.26 -25.91
N LYS A 51 -6.73 -6.80 -24.75
CA LYS A 51 -5.84 -6.21 -23.73
C LYS A 51 -5.10 -7.27 -22.95
N ASP A 52 -5.75 -8.41 -22.66
CA ASP A 52 -5.11 -9.55 -21.98
C ASP A 52 -4.02 -10.19 -22.84
N ASP A 53 -4.24 -10.31 -24.15
CA ASP A 53 -3.23 -10.80 -25.13
C ASP A 53 -3.13 -9.79 -26.28
N THR A 54 -2.26 -8.79 -26.13
CA THR A 54 -2.03 -7.76 -27.15
C THR A 54 -1.22 -8.27 -28.35
N SER A 55 -0.57 -9.42 -28.24
CA SER A 55 0.31 -9.98 -29.29
C SER A 55 -0.44 -10.22 -30.60
N ARG A 56 -1.65 -10.79 -30.53
CA ARG A 56 -2.47 -11.10 -31.70
C ARG A 56 -3.01 -9.87 -32.42
N PRO A 57 -3.66 -8.91 -31.73
CA PRO A 57 -4.13 -7.69 -32.40
C PRO A 57 -2.99 -6.86 -33.00
N LEU A 58 -1.88 -6.71 -32.27
CA LEU A 58 -0.71 -5.98 -32.76
C LEU A 58 -0.09 -6.67 -33.99
N ALA A 59 0.05 -8.01 -33.96
CA ALA A 59 0.54 -8.77 -35.10
C ALA A 59 -0.32 -8.53 -36.36
N ALA A 60 -1.65 -8.52 -36.23
CA ALA A 60 -2.55 -8.26 -37.35
C ALA A 60 -2.42 -6.83 -37.89
N ILE A 61 -2.43 -5.85 -37.00
CA ILE A 61 -2.33 -4.42 -37.37
C ILE A 61 -1.00 -4.11 -38.02
N LEU A 62 0.12 -4.49 -37.38
CA LEU A 62 1.47 -4.20 -37.88
C LEU A 62 1.75 -4.91 -39.22
N SER A 63 1.27 -6.16 -39.34
CA SER A 63 1.43 -6.90 -40.62
C SER A 63 0.68 -6.22 -41.74
N LEU A 64 -0.58 -5.82 -41.55
CA LEU A 64 -1.35 -5.12 -42.59
C LEU A 64 -0.72 -3.78 -42.94
N ASN A 65 -0.29 -3.02 -41.95
CA ASN A 65 0.36 -1.73 -42.15
C ASN A 65 1.65 -1.88 -42.99
N THR A 66 2.49 -2.85 -42.63
CA THR A 66 3.73 -3.12 -43.36
C THR A 66 3.48 -3.53 -44.81
N ILE A 67 2.50 -4.42 -45.03
CA ILE A 67 2.11 -4.87 -46.38
C ILE A 67 1.60 -3.68 -47.20
N ALA A 68 0.71 -2.87 -46.66
CA ALA A 68 0.14 -1.71 -47.34
C ALA A 68 1.21 -0.68 -47.72
N ASN A 69 2.07 -0.34 -46.78
CA ASN A 69 3.15 0.64 -47.02
C ASN A 69 4.17 0.13 -48.03
N THR A 70 4.54 -1.16 -47.97
CA THR A 70 5.50 -1.75 -48.91
C THR A 70 4.94 -1.83 -50.31
N ILE A 71 3.73 -2.35 -50.49
CA ILE A 71 3.05 -2.44 -51.80
C ILE A 71 2.76 -1.04 -52.35
N GLY A 72 2.31 -0.12 -51.48
CA GLY A 72 2.02 1.25 -51.88
C GLY A 72 3.26 1.99 -52.38
N ALA A 73 4.34 1.98 -51.60
CA ALA A 73 5.59 2.64 -51.98
C ALA A 73 6.20 2.04 -53.24
N ALA A 74 6.23 0.69 -53.35
CA ALA A 74 6.72 0.02 -54.55
C ALA A 74 5.84 0.33 -55.79
N GLY A 75 4.50 0.32 -55.63
CA GLY A 75 3.54 0.63 -56.66
C GLY A 75 3.69 2.06 -57.18
N VAL A 76 3.83 3.06 -56.28
CA VAL A 76 4.10 4.45 -56.64
C VAL A 76 5.41 4.55 -57.41
N GLY A 77 6.49 3.93 -56.88
CA GLY A 77 7.80 3.94 -57.52
C GLY A 77 7.79 3.36 -58.96
N MET A 78 7.16 2.19 -59.17
CA MET A 78 7.01 1.58 -60.51
C MET A 78 6.24 2.48 -61.47
N GLN A 79 5.15 3.12 -60.97
CA GLN A 79 4.35 4.01 -61.82
C GLN A 79 5.09 5.29 -62.25
N VAL A 80 5.94 5.86 -61.37
CA VAL A 80 6.78 7.01 -61.69
C VAL A 80 7.74 6.69 -62.80
N VAL A 81 8.38 5.51 -62.84
CA VAL A 81 9.28 5.06 -63.88
C VAL A 81 8.49 4.78 -65.15
N ALA A 82 7.34 4.07 -65.10
CA ALA A 82 6.50 3.76 -66.26
C ALA A 82 5.93 5.01 -66.98
N LEU A 83 5.71 6.09 -66.21
CA LEU A 83 5.26 7.38 -66.77
C LEU A 83 6.41 8.23 -67.38
N GLY A 84 7.63 7.73 -67.39
CA GLY A 84 8.79 8.43 -67.95
C GLY A 84 9.45 9.43 -66.99
N TYR A 85 9.02 9.50 -65.74
CA TYR A 85 9.55 10.43 -64.76
C TYR A 85 10.67 9.81 -63.90
N GLY A 86 11.44 8.84 -64.41
CA GLY A 86 12.47 8.13 -63.64
C GLY A 86 13.54 9.04 -62.99
N LYS A 87 13.83 10.20 -63.64
CA LYS A 87 14.74 11.21 -63.09
C LYS A 87 14.23 11.79 -61.70
N TRP A 88 12.93 11.77 -61.47
CA TRP A 88 12.27 12.31 -60.28
C TRP A 88 11.95 11.23 -59.28
N PHE A 89 12.35 9.98 -59.50
CA PHE A 89 12.05 8.83 -58.65
C PHE A 89 12.41 9.10 -57.19
N GLY A 90 13.61 9.59 -56.91
CA GLY A 90 14.06 9.88 -55.52
C GLY A 90 13.21 10.95 -54.82
N LEU A 91 12.87 12.03 -55.56
CA LEU A 91 12.03 13.10 -54.99
C LEU A 91 10.60 12.63 -54.71
N VAL A 92 10.00 11.87 -55.64
CA VAL A 92 8.64 11.34 -55.48
C VAL A 92 8.61 10.31 -54.34
N SER A 93 9.62 9.45 -54.26
CA SER A 93 9.71 8.49 -53.15
C SER A 93 9.83 9.20 -51.78
N ALA A 94 10.68 10.22 -51.69
CA ALA A 94 10.81 11.00 -50.44
C ALA A 94 9.49 11.70 -50.07
N LEU A 95 8.81 12.31 -51.05
CA LEU A 95 7.52 12.96 -50.82
C LEU A 95 6.44 11.95 -50.40
N THR A 96 6.39 10.78 -51.06
CA THR A 96 5.48 9.68 -50.70
C THR A 96 5.71 9.21 -49.26
N THR A 97 6.96 9.03 -48.87
CA THR A 97 7.31 8.64 -47.49
C THR A 97 6.83 9.68 -46.46
N ILE A 98 7.06 10.98 -46.75
CA ILE A 98 6.59 12.06 -45.91
C ILE A 98 5.06 12.07 -45.79
N LEU A 99 4.35 11.90 -46.91
CA LEU A 99 2.88 11.87 -46.91
C LEU A 99 2.32 10.69 -46.12
N ILE A 100 2.90 9.49 -46.30
CA ILE A 100 2.50 8.30 -45.54
C ILE A 100 2.79 8.52 -44.03
N LEU A 101 3.95 9.07 -43.69
CA LEU A 101 4.31 9.34 -42.29
C LEU A 101 3.31 10.31 -41.63
N PHE A 102 3.01 11.45 -42.27
CA PHE A 102 2.10 12.43 -41.66
C PHE A 102 0.65 11.96 -41.66
N PHE A 103 0.13 11.54 -42.81
CA PHE A 103 -1.30 11.21 -42.98
C PHE A 103 -1.61 9.74 -42.66
N GLY A 104 -0.63 8.83 -42.77
CA GLY A 104 -0.80 7.41 -42.45
C GLY A 104 -0.44 7.04 -41.01
N GLU A 105 0.42 7.81 -40.31
CA GLU A 105 0.88 7.45 -38.98
C GLU A 105 0.66 8.56 -37.92
N ILE A 106 1.22 9.77 -38.11
CA ILE A 106 1.22 10.79 -37.05
C ILE A 106 -0.19 11.27 -36.75
N ILE A 107 -0.92 11.76 -37.76
CA ILE A 107 -2.28 12.29 -37.58
C ILE A 107 -3.24 11.23 -37.06
N PRO A 108 -3.28 10.01 -37.63
CA PRO A 108 -4.17 8.95 -37.13
C PRO A 108 -3.87 8.54 -35.71
N LYS A 109 -2.59 8.49 -35.27
CA LYS A 109 -2.22 8.17 -33.89
C LYS A 109 -2.73 9.23 -32.91
N VAL A 110 -2.61 10.51 -33.25
CA VAL A 110 -3.20 11.59 -32.43
C VAL A 110 -4.72 11.47 -32.34
N ILE A 111 -5.41 11.18 -33.47
CA ILE A 111 -6.86 10.98 -33.48
C ILE A 111 -7.23 9.77 -32.58
N GLY A 112 -6.53 8.65 -32.73
CA GLY A 112 -6.78 7.43 -31.97
C GLY A 112 -6.57 7.61 -30.46
N THR A 113 -5.51 8.32 -30.04
CA THR A 113 -5.26 8.62 -28.64
C THR A 113 -6.24 9.63 -28.05
N THR A 114 -6.75 10.57 -28.84
CA THR A 114 -7.71 11.59 -28.37
C THR A 114 -9.13 11.02 -28.25
N TYR A 115 -9.57 10.25 -29.26
CA TYR A 115 -10.95 9.77 -29.38
C TYR A 115 -11.08 8.26 -29.09
N TRP A 116 -10.20 7.71 -28.25
CA TRP A 116 -10.17 6.26 -28.00
C TRP A 116 -11.48 5.71 -27.41
N ARG A 117 -12.18 6.52 -26.57
CA ARG A 117 -13.43 6.10 -25.93
C ARG A 117 -14.55 5.85 -26.96
N GLU A 118 -14.72 6.75 -27.91
CA GLU A 118 -15.71 6.67 -28.97
C GLU A 118 -15.37 5.60 -30.00
N LEU A 119 -14.07 5.46 -30.28
CA LEU A 119 -13.56 4.54 -31.29
C LEU A 119 -13.38 3.11 -30.80
N MET A 120 -13.38 2.85 -29.47
CA MET A 120 -13.14 1.52 -28.90
C MET A 120 -14.02 0.43 -29.51
N GLY A 121 -15.32 0.69 -29.69
CA GLY A 121 -16.25 -0.31 -30.22
C GLY A 121 -16.02 -0.62 -31.71
N PHE A 122 -15.63 0.38 -32.50
CA PHE A 122 -15.24 0.21 -33.90
C PHE A 122 -13.93 -0.57 -33.99
N THR A 123 -12.94 -0.18 -33.21
CA THR A 123 -11.62 -0.79 -33.12
C THR A 123 -11.70 -2.26 -32.77
N ALA A 124 -12.43 -2.63 -31.72
CA ALA A 124 -12.57 -4.03 -31.30
C ALA A 124 -13.14 -4.93 -32.42
N ARG A 125 -14.17 -4.47 -33.15
CA ARG A 125 -14.75 -5.24 -34.25
C ARG A 125 -13.82 -5.32 -35.47
N THR A 126 -13.16 -4.24 -35.80
CA THR A 126 -12.21 -4.18 -36.94
C THR A 126 -11.00 -5.07 -36.72
N ILE A 127 -10.43 -5.02 -35.49
CA ILE A 127 -9.31 -5.91 -35.10
C ILE A 127 -9.76 -7.37 -35.18
N HIS A 128 -10.97 -7.70 -34.76
CA HIS A 128 -11.49 -9.07 -34.86
C HIS A 128 -11.54 -9.55 -36.33
N ALA A 129 -12.03 -8.72 -37.24
CA ALA A 129 -12.05 -9.02 -38.67
C ALA A 129 -10.62 -9.14 -39.25
N LEU A 130 -9.67 -8.28 -38.83
CA LEU A 130 -8.29 -8.31 -39.29
C LEU A 130 -7.56 -9.59 -38.83
N ILE A 131 -7.74 -10.00 -37.58
CA ILE A 131 -7.15 -11.24 -37.05
C ILE A 131 -7.67 -12.46 -37.85
N PHE A 132 -8.96 -12.47 -38.19
CA PHE A 132 -9.51 -13.53 -39.03
C PHE A 132 -8.94 -13.51 -40.45
N LEU A 133 -8.86 -12.34 -41.08
CA LEU A 133 -8.34 -12.17 -42.43
C LEU A 133 -6.85 -12.55 -42.54
N LEU A 134 -6.05 -12.17 -41.56
CA LEU A 134 -4.61 -12.35 -41.51
C LEU A 134 -4.18 -13.53 -40.62
N TYR A 135 -5.11 -14.46 -40.35
CA TYR A 135 -4.89 -15.58 -39.42
C TYR A 135 -3.55 -16.31 -39.60
N PRO A 136 -3.13 -16.71 -40.85
CA PRO A 136 -1.87 -17.44 -41.02
C PRO A 136 -0.64 -16.62 -40.62
N LEU A 137 -0.68 -15.29 -40.87
CA LEU A 137 0.41 -14.40 -40.50
C LEU A 137 0.45 -14.11 -39.01
N VAL A 138 -0.73 -13.89 -38.42
CA VAL A 138 -0.88 -13.73 -36.95
C VAL A 138 -0.39 -14.97 -36.21
N TRP A 139 -0.73 -16.17 -36.72
CA TRP A 139 -0.26 -17.44 -36.13
C TRP A 139 1.27 -17.53 -36.12
N LEU A 140 1.92 -17.14 -37.24
CA LEU A 140 3.39 -17.13 -37.33
C LEU A 140 4.04 -16.18 -36.33
N VAL A 141 3.51 -14.95 -36.17
CA VAL A 141 4.04 -13.96 -35.24
C VAL A 141 3.86 -14.43 -33.80
N VAL A 142 2.68 -14.96 -33.44
CA VAL A 142 2.42 -15.50 -32.10
C VAL A 142 3.32 -16.70 -31.78
N LEU A 143 3.64 -17.52 -32.79
CA LEU A 143 4.57 -18.65 -32.60
C LEU A 143 5.97 -18.13 -32.20
N ILE A 144 6.43 -17.05 -32.83
CA ILE A 144 7.73 -16.42 -32.52
C ILE A 144 7.67 -15.73 -31.14
N SER A 145 6.57 -15.03 -30.84
CA SER A 145 6.39 -14.35 -29.54
C SER A 145 6.48 -15.32 -28.36
N ARG A 146 5.95 -16.52 -28.49
CA ARG A 146 6.03 -17.56 -27.44
C ARG A 146 7.44 -18.08 -27.15
N MET A 147 8.43 -17.73 -27.98
CA MET A 147 9.84 -18.06 -27.71
C MET A 147 10.49 -17.06 -26.74
N VAL A 148 9.82 -15.94 -26.45
CA VAL A 148 10.23 -14.96 -25.45
C VAL A 148 9.50 -15.32 -24.15
N PRO A 149 10.21 -15.65 -23.07
CA PRO A 149 9.57 -15.97 -21.79
C PRO A 149 8.85 -14.74 -21.25
N ASP A 150 7.54 -14.88 -21.03
CA ASP A 150 6.76 -13.92 -20.23
C ASP A 150 6.93 -14.26 -18.76
N ASN A 151 7.25 -13.27 -17.93
CA ASN A 151 7.19 -13.39 -16.47
C ASN A 151 5.73 -13.22 -16.04
N GLU A 152 4.92 -14.27 -16.23
CA GLU A 152 3.47 -14.27 -15.89
C GLU A 152 3.18 -14.33 -14.39
N ASP A 153 4.18 -14.48 -13.51
CA ASP A 153 3.99 -14.72 -12.08
C ASP A 153 3.95 -13.45 -11.21
N GLU A 154 4.14 -12.25 -11.77
CA GLU A 154 3.98 -11.02 -11.00
C GLU A 154 2.55 -10.47 -11.14
N PRO A 155 1.89 -10.08 -10.02
CA PRO A 155 0.59 -9.44 -10.10
C PRO A 155 0.68 -8.19 -10.98
N SER A 156 -0.25 -8.07 -11.93
CA SER A 156 -0.27 -6.99 -12.93
C SER A 156 -0.44 -5.59 -12.35
N VAL A 157 -0.78 -5.49 -11.06
CA VAL A 157 -0.92 -4.22 -10.31
C VAL A 157 -0.31 -4.41 -8.91
N SER A 158 0.66 -3.60 -8.57
CA SER A 158 1.26 -3.59 -7.23
C SER A 158 0.45 -2.73 -6.23
N ARG A 159 0.67 -2.92 -4.93
CA ARG A 159 0.06 -2.07 -3.90
C ARG A 159 0.47 -0.59 -4.07
N GLU A 160 1.70 -0.35 -4.48
CA GLU A 160 2.27 0.97 -4.74
C GLU A 160 1.59 1.65 -5.94
N GLU A 161 1.25 0.89 -6.98
CA GLU A 161 0.49 1.41 -8.13
C GLU A 161 -0.93 1.82 -7.74
N VAL A 162 -1.59 1.02 -6.89
CA VAL A 162 -2.93 1.38 -6.36
C VAL A 162 -2.87 2.66 -5.54
N LEU A 163 -1.88 2.80 -4.64
CA LEU A 163 -1.67 4.03 -3.86
C LEU A 163 -1.38 5.23 -4.77
N SER A 164 -0.57 5.05 -5.81
CA SER A 164 -0.30 6.09 -6.79
C SER A 164 -1.55 6.54 -7.54
N MET A 165 -2.44 5.61 -7.88
CA MET A 165 -3.73 5.95 -8.52
C MET A 165 -4.64 6.76 -7.59
N VAL A 166 -4.67 6.45 -6.28
CA VAL A 166 -5.46 7.22 -5.30
C VAL A 166 -4.88 8.63 -5.15
N ASN A 167 -3.55 8.76 -5.07
CA ASN A 167 -2.90 10.08 -5.02
C ASN A 167 -3.19 10.92 -6.26
N MET A 168 -3.17 10.32 -7.46
CA MET A 168 -3.58 11.02 -8.68
C MET A 168 -5.05 11.45 -8.64
N GLY A 169 -5.92 10.60 -8.06
CA GLY A 169 -7.34 10.93 -7.87
C GLY A 169 -7.53 12.13 -6.94
N GLU A 170 -6.71 12.27 -5.91
CA GLU A 170 -6.70 13.45 -5.03
C GLU A 170 -6.23 14.70 -5.78
N GLU A 171 -5.12 14.63 -6.54
CA GLU A 171 -4.63 15.75 -7.35
C GLU A 171 -5.66 16.23 -8.39
N GLU A 172 -6.47 15.32 -8.95
CA GLU A 172 -7.55 15.62 -9.89
C GLU A 172 -8.86 16.05 -9.18
N GLY A 173 -8.93 16.01 -7.86
CA GLY A 173 -10.12 16.37 -7.07
C GLY A 173 -11.27 15.37 -7.15
N VAL A 174 -10.98 14.11 -7.49
CA VAL A 174 -11.93 12.98 -7.52
C VAL A 174 -12.04 12.30 -6.17
N VAL A 175 -10.96 12.33 -5.38
CA VAL A 175 -10.81 11.77 -4.03
C VAL A 175 -10.44 12.91 -3.10
N ASP A 176 -11.05 12.97 -1.91
CA ASP A 176 -10.71 13.97 -0.89
C ASP A 176 -9.44 13.57 -0.13
N GLU A 177 -8.76 14.56 0.49
CA GLU A 177 -7.55 14.35 1.30
C GLU A 177 -7.78 13.33 2.44
N ASP A 178 -8.92 13.41 3.13
CA ASP A 178 -9.29 12.49 4.20
C ASP A 178 -9.52 11.08 3.67
N GLU A 179 -10.17 10.91 2.51
CA GLU A 179 -10.37 9.62 1.84
C GLU A 179 -9.04 8.99 1.43
N ASN A 180 -8.11 9.78 0.87
CA ASN A 180 -6.77 9.32 0.51
C ASN A 180 -6.00 8.86 1.75
N LYS A 181 -6.07 9.62 2.85
CA LYS A 181 -5.42 9.27 4.10
C LYS A 181 -5.93 7.95 4.68
N ILE A 182 -7.26 7.75 4.71
CA ILE A 182 -7.89 6.50 5.15
C ILE A 182 -7.41 5.34 4.28
N PHE A 183 -7.43 5.51 2.96
CA PHE A 183 -7.01 4.48 2.02
C PHE A 183 -5.54 4.10 2.21
N SER A 184 -4.68 5.11 2.36
CA SER A 184 -3.23 4.91 2.58
C SER A 184 -2.96 4.18 3.89
N ASN A 185 -3.66 4.53 4.98
CA ASN A 185 -3.54 3.86 6.27
C ASN A 185 -4.04 2.42 6.22
N LEU A 186 -5.18 2.18 5.54
CA LEU A 186 -5.70 0.83 5.33
C LEU A 186 -4.71 -0.08 4.60
N MET A 187 -4.05 0.44 3.57
CA MET A 187 -3.03 -0.32 2.83
C MET A 187 -1.77 -0.61 3.64
N ARG A 188 -1.51 0.18 4.70
CA ARG A 188 -0.38 -0.02 5.62
C ARG A 188 -0.70 -0.92 6.80
N LEU A 189 -1.95 -1.30 7.02
CA LEU A 189 -2.37 -2.05 8.20
C LEU A 189 -1.61 -3.38 8.38
N ASP A 190 -1.21 -4.01 7.27
CA ASP A 190 -0.38 -5.22 7.26
C ASP A 190 1.10 -4.98 7.59
N SER A 191 1.54 -3.72 7.70
CA SER A 191 2.91 -3.35 8.08
C SER A 191 3.03 -2.75 9.48
N ILE A 192 1.89 -2.49 10.14
CA ILE A 192 1.84 -1.95 11.50
C ILE A 192 1.61 -3.12 12.45
N HIS A 193 2.37 -3.20 13.55
CA HIS A 193 2.29 -4.27 14.52
C HIS A 193 1.48 -3.85 15.76
N ALA A 194 0.99 -4.84 16.51
CA ALA A 194 0.22 -4.58 17.74
C ALA A 194 0.99 -3.69 18.73
N TYR A 195 2.30 -3.90 18.84
CA TYR A 195 3.17 -3.11 19.73
C TYR A 195 3.15 -1.61 19.42
N ASP A 196 3.00 -1.24 18.14
CA ASP A 196 3.05 0.15 17.69
C ASP A 196 1.81 0.95 18.09
N VAL A 197 0.67 0.26 18.32
CA VAL A 197 -0.65 0.88 18.50
C VAL A 197 -1.26 0.59 19.88
N MET A 198 -0.89 -0.53 20.52
CA MET A 198 -1.46 -0.94 21.81
C MET A 198 -1.34 0.13 22.89
N THR A 199 -2.31 0.16 23.82
CA THR A 199 -2.18 0.84 25.10
C THR A 199 -1.21 0.07 25.99
N PRO A 200 -0.01 0.62 26.31
CA PRO A 200 1.01 -0.10 27.06
C PRO A 200 0.58 -0.47 28.48
N ARG A 201 1.05 -1.62 29.00
CA ARG A 201 0.78 -2.11 30.36
C ARG A 201 0.97 -1.05 31.45
N VAL A 202 1.92 -0.14 31.30
CA VAL A 202 2.24 0.86 32.33
C VAL A 202 1.15 1.91 32.55
N VAL A 203 0.23 2.06 31.61
CA VAL A 203 -0.93 2.96 31.65
C VAL A 203 -2.25 2.22 31.62
N ALA A 204 -2.28 0.99 31.12
CA ALA A 204 -3.47 0.15 31.11
C ALA A 204 -3.98 -0.09 32.53
N LYS A 205 -5.30 0.07 32.73
CA LYS A 205 -5.95 -0.24 33.98
C LYS A 205 -6.34 -1.71 34.03
N ILE A 206 -5.80 -2.43 35.02
CA ILE A 206 -6.05 -3.85 35.26
C ILE A 206 -6.50 -4.05 36.72
N ALA A 207 -7.32 -5.05 37.01
CA ALA A 207 -7.81 -5.33 38.34
C ALA A 207 -7.53 -6.78 38.76
N PRO A 208 -7.31 -7.06 40.07
CA PRO A 208 -7.16 -8.43 40.56
C PRO A 208 -8.50 -9.17 40.54
N GLU A 209 -8.51 -10.43 40.06
CA GLU A 209 -9.74 -11.22 39.93
C GLU A 209 -10.44 -11.54 41.26
N ASN A 210 -9.74 -11.46 42.38
CA ASN A 210 -10.29 -11.64 43.73
C ASN A 210 -10.93 -10.37 44.34
N MET A 211 -10.87 -9.23 43.63
CA MET A 211 -11.53 -7.99 44.05
C MET A 211 -13.05 -8.20 44.09
N THR A 212 -13.70 -7.75 45.16
CA THR A 212 -15.17 -7.81 45.29
C THR A 212 -15.83 -6.73 44.42
N LEU A 213 -17.07 -6.97 43.98
CA LEU A 213 -17.84 -5.99 43.22
C LEU A 213 -18.01 -4.68 43.96
N ARG A 214 -18.18 -4.74 45.30
CA ARG A 214 -18.24 -3.54 46.13
C ARG A 214 -16.96 -2.73 46.10
N ALA A 215 -15.80 -3.39 46.28
CA ALA A 215 -14.51 -2.72 46.27
C ALA A 215 -14.17 -2.15 44.86
N TYR A 216 -14.64 -2.81 43.81
CA TYR A 216 -14.53 -2.33 42.44
C TYR A 216 -15.34 -1.05 42.22
N TYR A 217 -16.60 -1.04 42.69
CA TYR A 217 -17.50 0.11 42.54
C TYR A 217 -17.06 1.32 43.35
N ASP A 218 -16.53 1.10 44.58
CA ASP A 218 -16.07 2.17 45.49
C ASP A 218 -14.69 2.74 45.05
N ASN A 219 -14.10 2.29 43.97
CA ASN A 219 -12.79 2.76 43.47
C ASN A 219 -12.95 3.54 42.16
N ASP A 220 -12.88 4.86 42.26
CA ASP A 220 -13.00 5.83 41.18
C ASP A 220 -12.00 5.60 40.01
N GLU A 221 -10.90 4.83 40.25
CA GLU A 221 -9.90 4.54 39.21
C GLU A 221 -10.45 3.72 38.04
N TYR A 222 -11.59 3.03 38.23
CA TYR A 222 -12.22 2.18 37.23
C TYR A 222 -13.43 2.81 36.55
N ASP A 223 -13.84 4.00 36.98
CA ASP A 223 -15.13 4.60 36.61
C ASP A 223 -15.25 4.93 35.09
N HIS A 224 -14.13 5.23 34.44
CA HIS A 224 -14.10 5.63 33.06
C HIS A 224 -13.89 4.46 32.07
N PHE A 225 -13.74 3.21 32.56
CA PHE A 225 -13.42 2.07 31.73
C PHE A 225 -14.60 1.11 31.59
N SER A 226 -15.04 0.87 30.34
CA SER A 226 -16.11 -0.09 30.04
C SER A 226 -15.68 -1.55 30.19
N ARG A 227 -14.37 -1.83 30.00
CA ARG A 227 -13.77 -3.17 30.05
C ARG A 227 -12.45 -3.11 30.80
N ILE A 228 -12.31 -3.97 31.82
CA ILE A 228 -11.12 -4.01 32.65
C ILE A 228 -10.53 -5.41 32.63
N PRO A 229 -9.30 -5.57 32.15
CA PRO A 229 -8.58 -6.83 32.20
C PRO A 229 -8.28 -7.27 33.61
N LEU A 230 -8.36 -8.57 33.86
CA LEU A 230 -8.20 -9.18 35.18
C LEU A 230 -6.95 -10.02 35.24
N TYR A 231 -6.24 -9.94 36.36
CA TYR A 231 -5.07 -10.76 36.67
C TYR A 231 -5.24 -11.53 37.97
N LYS A 232 -4.50 -12.66 38.12
CA LYS A 232 -4.39 -13.33 39.40
C LYS A 232 -3.40 -12.61 40.32
N PRO A 233 -3.71 -12.39 41.60
CA PRO A 233 -2.81 -11.70 42.53
C PRO A 233 -1.39 -12.32 42.62
N GLU A 234 -1.29 -13.63 42.43
CA GLU A 234 -0.02 -14.37 42.45
C GLU A 234 0.83 -14.16 41.20
N SER A 235 0.22 -13.72 40.09
CA SER A 235 0.86 -13.60 38.77
C SER A 235 0.30 -12.40 37.99
N PRO A 236 0.63 -11.17 38.43
CA PRO A 236 0.06 -9.95 37.81
C PRO A 236 0.57 -9.65 36.40
N GLU A 237 1.53 -10.42 35.93
CA GLU A 237 2.06 -10.39 34.55
C GLU A 237 1.22 -11.16 33.53
N TYR A 238 0.23 -11.96 34.02
CA TYR A 238 -0.66 -12.73 33.16
C TYR A 238 -2.11 -12.31 33.35
N ILE A 239 -2.73 -11.89 32.25
CA ILE A 239 -4.15 -11.55 32.23
C ILE A 239 -4.98 -12.81 32.01
N THR A 240 -6.00 -13.02 32.82
CA THR A 240 -6.85 -14.23 32.82
C THR A 240 -8.19 -14.03 32.11
N GLY A 241 -8.54 -12.79 31.80
CA GLY A 241 -9.80 -12.41 31.16
C GLY A 241 -10.09 -10.94 31.42
N TYR A 242 -11.31 -10.52 31.17
CA TYR A 242 -11.76 -9.17 31.44
C TYR A 242 -13.17 -9.16 32.03
N VAL A 243 -13.55 -8.08 32.70
CA VAL A 243 -14.91 -7.82 33.15
C VAL A 243 -15.51 -6.66 32.36
N LEU A 244 -16.79 -6.78 32.01
CA LEU A 244 -17.60 -5.65 31.57
C LEU A 244 -18.14 -4.87 32.76
N ARG A 245 -17.99 -3.54 32.74
CA ARG A 245 -18.55 -2.68 33.81
C ARG A 245 -20.05 -2.89 33.96
N ASN A 246 -20.80 -3.03 32.86
CA ASN A 246 -22.25 -3.25 32.93
C ASN A 246 -22.63 -4.55 33.65
N ASP A 247 -21.89 -5.65 33.42
CA ASP A 247 -22.15 -6.91 34.11
C ASP A 247 -21.92 -6.76 35.64
N ALA A 248 -20.85 -6.02 36.00
CA ALA A 248 -20.55 -5.75 37.42
C ALA A 248 -21.61 -4.87 38.08
N LEU A 249 -22.12 -3.86 37.38
CA LEU A 249 -23.19 -2.99 37.88
C LEU A 249 -24.52 -3.75 37.98
N GLU A 250 -24.84 -4.62 37.04
CA GLU A 250 -26.06 -5.47 37.09
C GLU A 250 -26.04 -6.36 38.35
N ASP A 251 -24.94 -7.08 38.59
CA ASP A 251 -24.77 -7.88 39.80
C ASP A 251 -24.86 -7.05 41.10
N LEU A 252 -24.39 -5.80 41.10
CA LEU A 252 -24.52 -4.90 42.25
C LEU A 252 -25.98 -4.48 42.49
N THR A 253 -26.81 -4.34 41.49
CA THR A 253 -28.26 -4.04 41.64
C THR A 253 -29.03 -5.20 42.22
N GLU A 254 -28.46 -6.43 42.14
CA GLU A 254 -29.00 -7.65 42.74
C GLU A 254 -28.45 -7.94 44.15
N ASP A 255 -27.78 -6.94 44.79
CA ASP A 255 -27.16 -7.02 46.11
C ASP A 255 -26.01 -8.04 46.26
N HIS A 256 -25.38 -8.43 45.13
CA HIS A 256 -24.26 -9.39 45.08
C HIS A 256 -22.90 -8.76 45.46
N PHE A 257 -22.83 -7.91 46.47
CA PHE A 257 -21.66 -7.10 46.85
C PHE A 257 -20.37 -7.89 47.13
N ARG A 258 -20.49 -9.16 47.56
CA ARG A 258 -19.34 -10.03 47.91
C ARG A 258 -18.84 -10.87 46.77
N LYS A 259 -19.55 -10.87 45.65
CA LYS A 259 -19.13 -11.57 44.43
C LYS A 259 -17.81 -10.96 43.91
N THR A 260 -16.91 -11.77 43.37
CA THR A 260 -15.61 -11.29 42.87
C THR A 260 -15.66 -11.04 41.37
N LEU A 261 -14.80 -10.14 40.88
CA LEU A 261 -14.66 -9.87 39.46
C LEU A 261 -14.33 -11.14 38.65
N GLY A 262 -13.50 -12.03 39.20
CA GLY A 262 -13.16 -13.31 38.62
C GLY A 262 -14.34 -14.23 38.36
N SER A 263 -15.45 -14.10 39.15
CA SER A 263 -16.64 -14.94 38.95
C SER A 263 -17.52 -14.55 37.75
N ILE A 264 -17.37 -13.32 37.26
CA ILE A 264 -18.12 -12.76 36.12
C ILE A 264 -17.21 -12.46 34.93
N LYS A 265 -15.96 -12.92 34.99
CA LYS A 265 -14.98 -12.66 33.93
C LYS A 265 -15.35 -13.33 32.61
N ARG A 266 -15.01 -12.63 31.52
CA ARG A 266 -15.10 -13.12 30.17
C ARG A 266 -13.71 -13.45 29.63
N SER A 267 -13.64 -14.34 28.64
CA SER A 267 -12.37 -14.67 27.97
C SER A 267 -11.85 -13.48 27.17
N LEU A 268 -10.54 -13.23 27.24
CA LEU A 268 -9.85 -12.17 26.52
C LEU A 268 -8.91 -12.82 25.48
N PRO A 269 -9.05 -12.57 24.18
CA PRO A 269 -8.12 -13.08 23.20
C PRO A 269 -6.73 -12.47 23.42
N ALA A 270 -5.68 -13.27 23.13
CA ALA A 270 -4.29 -12.87 23.24
C ALA A 270 -3.66 -12.87 21.85
N PHE A 271 -2.92 -11.82 21.53
CA PHE A 271 -2.17 -11.68 20.28
C PHE A 271 -0.72 -11.34 20.61
N ASP A 272 0.19 -11.88 19.79
CA ASP A 272 1.60 -11.55 19.86
C ASP A 272 1.83 -10.08 19.47
N GLN A 273 2.77 -9.43 20.14
CA GLN A 273 3.10 -8.01 19.92
C GLN A 273 3.60 -7.72 18.51
N ASP A 274 4.21 -8.72 17.85
CA ASP A 274 4.76 -8.60 16.50
C ASP A 274 3.73 -8.98 15.40
N LEU A 275 2.50 -9.33 15.80
CA LEU A 275 1.43 -9.62 14.85
C LEU A 275 0.91 -8.33 14.21
N THR A 276 0.64 -8.36 12.91
CA THR A 276 0.15 -7.20 12.17
C THR A 276 -1.29 -6.84 12.51
N LEU A 277 -1.61 -5.55 12.52
CA LEU A 277 -2.95 -5.05 12.83
C LEU A 277 -4.02 -5.60 11.90
N GLY A 278 -3.72 -5.81 10.62
CA GLY A 278 -4.66 -6.41 9.66
C GLY A 278 -5.09 -7.82 10.09
N THR A 279 -4.12 -8.66 10.50
CA THR A 279 -4.40 -10.02 11.00
C THR A 279 -5.21 -10.00 12.30
N ILE A 280 -4.86 -9.08 13.22
CA ILE A 280 -5.56 -8.95 14.50
C ILE A 280 -6.99 -8.46 14.28
N PHE A 281 -7.19 -7.45 13.44
CA PHE A 281 -8.49 -6.91 13.09
C PHE A 281 -9.45 -7.99 12.59
N ASP A 282 -9.01 -8.79 11.60
CA ASP A 282 -9.77 -9.91 11.08
C ASP A 282 -10.13 -10.94 12.17
N SER A 283 -9.18 -11.23 13.06
CA SER A 283 -9.37 -12.18 14.13
C SER A 283 -10.38 -11.66 15.18
N MET A 284 -10.25 -10.39 15.59
CA MET A 284 -11.16 -9.76 16.54
C MET A 284 -12.61 -9.69 16.00
N LEU A 285 -12.77 -9.37 14.70
CA LEU A 285 -14.10 -9.38 14.06
C LEU A 285 -14.72 -10.78 14.03
N LYS A 286 -13.95 -11.81 13.65
CA LYS A 286 -14.42 -13.21 13.65
C LYS A 286 -14.82 -13.70 15.03
N GLN A 287 -14.06 -13.32 16.07
CA GLN A 287 -14.32 -13.68 17.48
C GLN A 287 -15.35 -12.77 18.13
N LYS A 288 -15.81 -11.71 17.47
CA LYS A 288 -16.69 -10.65 18.01
C LYS A 288 -16.11 -10.03 19.29
N SER A 289 -14.81 -9.91 19.38
CA SER A 289 -14.09 -9.30 20.50
C SER A 289 -13.81 -7.83 20.20
N GLN A 290 -14.08 -6.95 21.17
CA GLN A 290 -13.79 -5.52 21.07
C GLN A 290 -12.51 -5.13 21.81
N ILE A 291 -11.92 -6.06 22.57
CA ILE A 291 -10.70 -5.87 23.34
C ILE A 291 -9.86 -7.15 23.29
N ALA A 292 -8.55 -6.99 23.24
CA ALA A 292 -7.57 -8.07 23.26
C ALA A 292 -6.40 -7.72 24.16
N GLN A 293 -5.73 -8.72 24.72
CA GLN A 293 -4.42 -8.54 25.33
C GLN A 293 -3.32 -8.75 24.30
N VAL A 294 -2.28 -7.95 24.42
CA VAL A 294 -1.03 -8.11 23.66
C VAL A 294 0.00 -8.74 24.59
N ILE A 295 0.70 -9.76 24.08
CA ILE A 295 1.69 -10.54 24.83
C ILE A 295 3.03 -10.53 24.10
N ASP A 296 4.12 -10.67 24.85
CA ASP A 296 5.46 -10.84 24.29
C ASP A 296 5.77 -12.31 23.95
N GLU A 297 6.98 -12.59 23.48
CA GLU A 297 7.47 -13.93 23.13
C GLU A 297 7.47 -14.93 24.32
N TYR A 298 7.41 -14.43 25.56
CA TYR A 298 7.33 -15.24 26.80
C TYR A 298 5.89 -15.41 27.29
N GLY A 299 4.90 -14.87 26.57
CA GLY A 299 3.49 -14.89 26.95
C GLY A 299 3.11 -13.90 28.08
N MET A 300 3.99 -12.94 28.39
CA MET A 300 3.70 -11.91 29.39
C MET A 300 2.88 -10.77 28.79
N PHE A 301 1.99 -10.23 29.58
CA PHE A 301 1.15 -9.10 29.22
C PHE A 301 1.97 -7.82 29.04
N VAL A 302 1.96 -7.26 27.84
CA VAL A 302 2.65 -6.01 27.47
C VAL A 302 1.70 -4.85 27.22
N GLY A 303 0.45 -5.12 26.86
CA GLY A 303 -0.54 -4.07 26.60
C GLY A 303 -1.92 -4.58 26.24
N ILE A 304 -2.82 -3.64 25.97
CA ILE A 304 -4.19 -3.86 25.50
C ILE A 304 -4.32 -3.28 24.11
N LEU A 305 -5.08 -3.94 23.26
CA LEU A 305 -5.50 -3.44 21.96
C LEU A 305 -7.02 -3.53 21.86
N THR A 306 -7.65 -2.45 21.43
CA THR A 306 -9.10 -2.40 21.20
C THR A 306 -9.39 -2.29 19.70
N LEU A 307 -10.63 -2.55 19.29
CA LEU A 307 -11.06 -2.25 17.91
C LEU A 307 -11.04 -0.75 17.63
N GLU A 308 -11.25 0.06 18.66
CA GLU A 308 -11.17 1.52 18.60
C GLU A 308 -9.76 1.97 18.18
N ASP A 309 -8.69 1.44 18.79
CA ASP A 309 -7.29 1.73 18.43
C ASP A 309 -6.97 1.40 16.95
N ILE A 310 -7.52 0.28 16.45
CA ILE A 310 -7.34 -0.12 15.05
C ILE A 310 -8.09 0.83 14.10
N ILE A 311 -9.31 1.21 14.46
CA ILE A 311 -10.13 2.14 13.68
C ILE A 311 -9.46 3.52 13.67
N GLU A 312 -8.96 4.01 14.79
CA GLU A 312 -8.19 5.26 14.89
C GLU A 312 -6.97 5.23 13.98
N THR A 313 -6.27 4.12 13.94
CA THR A 313 -5.13 3.92 13.02
C THR A 313 -5.55 4.01 11.56
N ILE A 314 -6.70 3.45 11.19
CA ILE A 314 -7.23 3.51 9.81
C ILE A 314 -7.63 4.94 9.44
N PHE A 315 -8.39 5.62 10.31
CA PHE A 315 -8.84 6.98 10.05
C PHE A 315 -7.72 8.02 10.22
N GLY A 316 -6.66 7.67 10.96
CA GLY A 316 -5.58 8.59 11.30
C GLY A 316 -6.05 9.75 12.20
N LEU A 317 -7.06 9.50 12.99
CA LEU A 317 -7.69 10.43 13.94
C LEU A 317 -7.80 9.74 15.29
N GLU A 318 -7.62 10.49 16.37
CA GLU A 318 -7.93 10.03 17.73
C GLU A 318 -9.45 10.18 17.98
N ILE A 319 -10.11 9.10 18.37
CA ILE A 319 -11.52 9.10 18.77
C ILE A 319 -11.56 9.43 20.26
N ILE A 320 -11.95 10.65 20.58
CA ILE A 320 -11.99 11.14 21.96
C ILE A 320 -13.38 10.88 22.54
N ASP A 321 -13.48 10.11 23.63
CA ASP A 321 -14.72 9.97 24.41
C ASP A 321 -14.91 11.19 25.33
N GLU A 322 -16.15 11.52 25.65
CA GLU A 322 -16.54 12.66 26.49
C GLU A 322 -15.86 12.66 27.89
N ASN A 323 -15.40 11.48 28.34
CA ASN A 323 -14.77 11.26 29.64
C ASN A 323 -13.23 11.12 29.57
N ASP A 324 -12.63 11.18 28.38
CA ASP A 324 -11.19 11.00 28.22
C ASP A 324 -10.42 12.21 28.75
N THR A 325 -9.58 11.97 29.74
CA THR A 325 -8.66 12.97 30.29
C THR A 325 -7.31 13.00 29.58
N VAL A 326 -7.01 12.01 28.76
CA VAL A 326 -5.77 11.83 28.01
C VAL A 326 -6.11 11.42 26.58
N ILE A 327 -5.66 12.19 25.62
CA ILE A 327 -5.98 11.99 24.19
C ILE A 327 -5.20 10.82 23.62
N ASP A 328 -3.90 10.72 23.91
CA ASP A 328 -3.00 9.66 23.40
C ASP A 328 -2.37 8.90 24.58
N MET A 329 -2.79 7.66 24.78
CA MET A 329 -2.29 6.80 25.86
C MET A 329 -0.84 6.36 25.64
N GLN A 330 -0.36 6.29 24.40
CA GLN A 330 1.05 5.99 24.10
C GLN A 330 1.96 7.18 24.44
N GLN A 331 1.55 8.39 24.07
CA GLN A 331 2.27 9.59 24.45
C GLN A 331 2.31 9.73 25.97
N TYR A 332 1.18 9.50 26.64
CA TYR A 332 1.10 9.51 28.09
C TYR A 332 2.01 8.45 28.74
N ALA A 333 2.10 7.26 28.17
CA ALA A 333 3.00 6.22 28.65
C ALA A 333 4.47 6.66 28.54
N ARG A 334 4.87 7.28 27.41
CA ARG A 334 6.22 7.84 27.20
C ARG A 334 6.55 8.94 28.21
N GLU A 335 5.62 9.87 28.43
CA GLU A 335 5.79 10.95 29.41
C GLU A 335 5.93 10.42 30.84
N ARG A 336 5.12 9.42 31.24
CA ARG A 336 5.22 8.74 32.54
C ARG A 336 6.55 8.03 32.71
N TRP A 337 7.05 7.39 31.67
CA TRP A 337 8.35 6.71 31.69
C TRP A 337 9.49 7.72 31.86
N GLU A 338 9.48 8.83 31.13
CA GLU A 338 10.45 9.92 31.28
C GLU A 338 10.45 10.54 32.69
N GLN A 339 9.27 10.77 33.24
CA GLN A 339 9.13 11.28 34.61
C GLN A 339 9.71 10.30 35.65
N ARG A 340 9.46 8.99 35.49
CA ARG A 340 10.08 7.96 36.32
C ARG A 340 11.60 7.95 36.17
N GLN A 341 12.12 7.99 34.97
CA GLN A 341 13.57 8.06 34.69
C GLN A 341 14.21 9.30 35.37
N LYS A 342 13.59 10.46 35.25
CA LYS A 342 14.04 11.69 35.91
C LYS A 342 14.04 11.54 37.44
N LYS A 343 13.03 10.88 38.00
CA LYS A 343 12.93 10.59 39.44
C LYS A 343 14.01 9.61 39.89
N TYR A 344 14.27 8.54 39.16
CA TYR A 344 15.35 7.58 39.46
C TYR A 344 16.74 8.22 39.34
N LYS A 345 17.01 9.03 38.30
CA LYS A 345 18.28 9.78 38.20
C LYS A 345 18.50 10.73 39.40
N LYS A 346 17.46 11.40 39.88
CA LYS A 346 17.56 12.24 41.08
C LYS A 346 17.85 11.44 42.36
N LEU A 347 17.34 10.21 42.46
CA LEU A 347 17.58 9.34 43.63
C LEU A 347 18.99 8.75 43.60
N THR A 348 19.52 8.38 42.45
CA THR A 348 20.90 7.86 42.31
C THR A 348 21.95 8.94 42.52
N VAL A 349 21.70 10.19 42.09
CA VAL A 349 22.62 11.33 42.33
C VAL A 349 22.70 11.70 43.81
N ASN A 350 21.64 11.47 44.60
CA ASN A 350 21.65 11.75 46.04
C ASN A 350 22.30 10.65 46.88
N THR A 351 22.55 9.46 46.31
CA THR A 351 23.22 8.35 47.02
C THR A 351 24.75 8.39 46.91
N ASP A 352 25.31 9.17 46.01
CA ASP A 352 26.76 9.32 45.84
C ASP A 352 27.37 10.44 46.69
N SER A 353 26.58 11.07 47.54
CA SER A 353 27.11 11.97 48.62
C SER A 353 27.36 11.17 49.89
N GLU A 354 28.43 10.36 49.90
CA GLU A 354 28.98 9.81 51.14
C GLU A 354 29.51 10.94 52.07
N PRO A 355 29.32 10.79 53.37
CA PRO A 355 29.83 11.76 54.35
C PRO A 355 31.36 11.66 54.39
N THR A 356 32.02 12.77 54.07
CA THR A 356 33.45 12.97 54.31
C THR A 356 33.79 12.67 55.79
N VAL A 357 34.32 11.49 56.05
CA VAL A 357 34.99 11.20 57.33
C VAL A 357 36.32 11.94 57.36
N ASN A 358 36.31 12.97 58.20
CA ASN A 358 37.49 13.75 58.59
C ASN A 358 38.55 12.83 59.26
N ARG A 359 39.65 12.52 58.56
CA ARG A 359 40.86 11.93 59.14
C ARG A 359 41.91 13.00 59.26
N GLN A 360 42.10 13.42 60.50
CA GLN A 360 43.24 14.22 60.94
C GLN A 360 44.57 13.56 60.60
N SER A 361 45.45 14.40 60.18
CA SER A 361 46.87 14.28 59.94
C SER A 361 47.65 13.51 61.00
N THR A 362 48.59 12.64 60.56
CA THR A 362 49.92 12.46 61.20
C THR A 362 50.98 12.28 60.13
N ASP A 363 52.01 13.05 60.29
CA ASP A 363 53.25 13.17 59.51
C ASP A 363 53.98 11.87 59.20
N GLY A 364 54.73 11.88 58.08
CA GLY A 364 55.73 10.90 57.82
C GLY A 364 56.35 11.02 56.45
N GLN A 365 57.48 11.74 56.37
CA GLN A 365 58.36 11.89 55.22
C GLN A 365 58.73 10.55 54.55
N SER A 366 58.83 10.50 53.22
CA SER A 366 60.04 10.05 52.58
C SER A 366 60.00 10.20 51.04
N GLN A 367 61.08 10.71 50.52
CA GLN A 367 61.57 11.01 49.20
C GLN A 367 61.55 9.79 48.26
N GLY A 368 61.39 10.04 46.96
CA GLY A 368 61.85 9.10 45.92
C GLY A 368 61.40 9.50 44.49
N LYS A 369 62.32 10.12 43.81
CA LYS A 369 62.38 10.51 42.39
C LYS A 369 62.05 9.37 41.43
N SER A 370 61.41 9.66 40.29
CA SER A 370 62.03 9.77 38.95
C SER A 370 60.91 9.62 37.88
N ASN A 371 60.77 10.63 37.12
CA ASN A 371 60.97 10.81 35.67
C ASN A 371 60.80 9.53 34.80
N VAL A 372 60.01 9.66 33.73
CA VAL A 372 60.44 9.77 32.35
C VAL A 372 59.24 9.54 31.39
N ASN A 373 58.98 10.58 30.62
CA ASN A 373 58.72 10.71 29.17
C ASN A 373 57.70 9.80 28.48
N GLU A 374 56.70 10.50 27.80
CA GLU A 374 56.74 10.83 26.34
C GLU A 374 56.56 9.62 25.44
N THR A 375 55.63 9.58 24.55
CA THR A 375 55.45 10.19 23.21
C THR A 375 54.23 9.55 22.55
N GLU A 376 53.31 10.37 22.05
CA GLU A 376 53.04 10.66 20.63
C GLU A 376 52.85 9.48 19.65
N LYS A 377 51.76 9.52 18.95
CA LYS A 377 51.43 9.66 17.50
C LYS A 377 50.15 8.95 17.16
N GLN A 378 49.14 9.67 16.73
CA GLN A 378 48.80 10.08 15.34
C GLN A 378 49.01 8.96 14.28
N HIS A 379 47.96 8.61 13.62
CA HIS A 379 47.67 8.73 12.17
C HIS A 379 46.45 7.89 11.81
N THR A 380 45.43 8.55 11.30
CA THR A 380 45.03 8.76 9.89
C THR A 380 44.49 7.56 9.15
N ASP A 381 43.25 7.77 8.72
CA ASP A 381 42.71 7.73 7.36
C ASP A 381 42.45 6.41 6.63
N ARG A 382 41.23 6.42 6.07
CA ARG A 382 40.76 5.85 4.78
C ARG A 382 40.58 4.32 4.71
N GLU A 383 39.41 3.89 4.49
CA GLU A 383 38.66 3.80 3.24
C GLU A 383 37.15 3.59 3.53
#